data_136fd88b54e4fb1ca96d6d17ba4f48c2
#
_entry.id   136fd88b54e4fb1ca96d6d17ba4f48c2
#
_cell.length_a   1.000
_cell.length_b   1.000
_cell.length_c   1.000
_cell.angle_alpha   90.00
_cell.angle_beta   90.00
_cell.angle_gamma   90.00
#
_symmetry.space_group_name_H-M   'P 1'
#
loop_
_entity.id
_entity.type
_entity.pdbx_description
1 polymer ?
#
loop_
_entity_poly.entity_id
_entity_poly.type
_entity_poly.pdbx_seq_one_letter_code
_entity_poly.pdbx_strand_id
1 'polypeptide(L)'
;MVNIIKEVAKRLEDAGIAYMFTGSTALNFYAVPRMTRDVDIVIELYQEDTEKIYGLFENDFYIDMAMISDAIKRHGMFNIIHFESVFKVDFIIRKDSPYRLEEFKRRIKIVFEGMEIYIVAPEDLILSKLFWIKEVPSELQMRDVKSILQAVKGLDFTYLDKWAEHLSVKEIYKQVRA
;
A
#
# COMPACT_ATOMS: atom_id res chain seq x y z
N MET A 1 13.01 5.65 -8.53
CA MET A 1 11.79 5.50 -7.70
C MET A 1 10.75 6.58 -7.97
N VAL A 2 11.08 7.89 -7.83
CA VAL A 2 10.11 9.00 -8.07
C VAL A 2 9.42 8.86 -9.45
N ASN A 3 10.18 8.67 -10.53
CA ASN A 3 9.62 8.51 -11.87
C ASN A 3 8.69 7.29 -11.98
N ILE A 4 9.04 6.16 -11.35
CA ILE A 4 8.21 4.95 -11.36
C ILE A 4 6.88 5.19 -10.61
N ILE A 5 6.91 5.85 -9.44
CA ILE A 5 5.69 6.22 -8.70
C ILE A 5 4.77 7.07 -9.58
N LYS A 6 5.31 8.12 -10.22
CA LYS A 6 4.53 9.01 -11.09
C LYS A 6 3.98 8.28 -12.32
N GLU A 7 4.80 7.47 -12.95
CA GLU A 7 4.43 6.71 -14.15
C GLU A 7 3.30 5.72 -13.85
N VAL A 8 3.47 4.91 -12.81
CA VAL A 8 2.45 3.94 -12.41
C VAL A 8 1.15 4.63 -11.99
N ALA A 9 1.24 5.67 -11.14
CA ALA A 9 0.07 6.43 -10.72
C ALA A 9 -0.69 7.01 -11.92
N LYS A 10 0.03 7.65 -12.85
CA LYS A 10 -0.58 8.24 -14.06
C LYS A 10 -1.32 7.19 -14.90
N ARG A 11 -0.69 6.03 -15.16
CA ARG A 11 -1.31 4.97 -15.96
C ARG A 11 -2.59 4.44 -15.31
N LEU A 12 -2.59 4.27 -13.97
CA LEU A 12 -3.77 3.84 -13.22
C LEU A 12 -4.88 4.88 -13.23
N GLU A 13 -4.56 6.18 -13.03
CA GLU A 13 -5.51 7.28 -13.10
C GLU A 13 -6.14 7.39 -14.50
N ASP A 14 -5.31 7.41 -15.55
CA ASP A 14 -5.78 7.50 -16.94
C ASP A 14 -6.69 6.30 -17.32
N ALA A 15 -6.45 5.15 -16.71
CA ALA A 15 -7.26 3.95 -16.90
C ALA A 15 -8.50 3.89 -15.99
N GLY A 16 -8.67 4.83 -15.05
CA GLY A 16 -9.77 4.83 -14.08
C GLY A 16 -9.71 3.66 -13.08
N ILE A 17 -8.52 3.15 -12.80
CA ILE A 17 -8.31 2.06 -11.85
C ILE A 17 -8.01 2.65 -10.45
N ALA A 18 -8.83 2.28 -9.47
CA ALA A 18 -8.68 2.76 -8.11
C ALA A 18 -7.48 2.08 -7.42
N TYR A 19 -6.65 2.90 -6.75
CA TYR A 19 -5.42 2.45 -6.10
C TYR A 19 -5.07 3.29 -4.87
N MET A 20 -4.11 2.83 -4.08
CA MET A 20 -3.38 3.63 -3.09
C MET A 20 -1.97 3.06 -2.87
N PHE A 21 -0.98 3.93 -2.78
CA PHE A 21 0.35 3.56 -2.30
C PHE A 21 0.31 3.21 -0.81
N THR A 22 1.06 2.20 -0.41
CA THR A 22 1.11 1.69 0.97
C THR A 22 2.55 1.35 1.38
N GLY A 23 2.72 0.56 2.44
CA GLY A 23 4.00 0.01 2.84
C GLY A 23 5.07 1.05 3.13
N SER A 24 6.28 0.79 2.65
CA SER A 24 7.44 1.68 2.84
C SER A 24 7.34 2.95 2.00
N THR A 25 6.66 2.88 0.86
CA THR A 25 6.43 4.06 0.00
C THR A 25 5.59 5.08 0.73
N ALA A 26 4.45 4.67 1.31
CA ALA A 26 3.59 5.58 2.08
C ALA A 26 4.25 6.07 3.38
N LEU A 27 5.04 5.24 4.05
CA LEU A 27 5.80 5.65 5.24
C LEU A 27 6.65 6.89 4.98
N ASN A 28 7.31 6.95 3.82
CA ASN A 28 8.20 8.06 3.47
C ASN A 28 7.51 9.42 3.35
N PHE A 29 6.18 9.45 3.27
CA PHE A 29 5.38 10.68 3.32
C PHE A 29 4.99 11.09 4.74
N TYR A 30 5.00 10.16 5.70
CA TYR A 30 4.51 10.39 7.06
C TYR A 30 5.60 10.57 8.10
N ALA A 31 6.75 9.93 7.90
CA ALA A 31 7.79 9.82 8.91
C ALA A 31 9.19 9.99 8.30
N VAL A 32 10.22 9.63 9.07
CA VAL A 32 11.60 9.70 8.58
C VAL A 32 11.76 8.80 7.35
N PRO A 33 12.08 9.35 6.17
CA PRO A 33 12.21 8.55 4.96
C PRO A 33 13.33 7.52 5.09
N ARG A 34 13.07 6.32 4.56
CA ARG A 34 14.08 5.29 4.43
C ARG A 34 14.13 4.75 3.00
N MET A 35 15.29 4.27 2.62
CA MET A 35 15.44 3.63 1.31
C MET A 35 14.57 2.38 1.23
N THR A 36 13.81 2.27 0.15
CA THR A 36 13.06 1.07 -0.24
C THR A 36 13.42 0.69 -1.67
N ARG A 37 13.36 -0.59 -1.96
CA ARG A 37 13.61 -1.12 -3.32
C ARG A 37 12.31 -1.44 -4.05
N ASP A 38 11.23 -1.52 -3.31
CA ASP A 38 9.92 -1.93 -3.81
C ASP A 38 8.92 -0.81 -3.61
N VAL A 39 7.94 -0.73 -4.50
CA VAL A 39 6.80 0.17 -4.41
C VAL A 39 5.57 -0.70 -4.16
N ASP A 40 4.91 -0.51 -3.02
CA ASP A 40 3.72 -1.26 -2.63
C ASP A 40 2.46 -0.48 -2.98
N ILE A 41 1.53 -1.11 -3.70
CA ILE A 41 0.26 -0.50 -4.14
C ILE A 41 -0.89 -1.45 -3.85
N VAL A 42 -1.89 -1.00 -3.09
CA VAL A 42 -3.19 -1.68 -3.05
C VAL A 42 -4.02 -1.20 -4.23
N ILE A 43 -4.61 -2.14 -4.96
CA ILE A 43 -5.33 -1.88 -6.20
C ILE A 43 -6.68 -2.61 -6.20
N GLU A 44 -7.71 -1.98 -6.74
CA GLU A 44 -9.01 -2.60 -6.95
C GLU A 44 -9.12 -3.10 -8.39
N LEU A 45 -9.09 -4.42 -8.56
CA LEU A 45 -9.20 -5.09 -9.87
C LEU A 45 -10.19 -6.22 -9.81
N TYR A 46 -10.86 -6.45 -10.94
CA TYR A 46 -11.76 -7.56 -11.21
C TYR A 46 -11.23 -8.40 -12.37
N GLN A 47 -11.78 -9.60 -12.59
CA GLN A 47 -11.26 -10.52 -13.62
C GLN A 47 -11.29 -9.93 -15.03
N GLU A 48 -12.27 -9.09 -15.32
CA GLU A 48 -12.39 -8.34 -16.56
C GLU A 48 -11.28 -7.30 -16.80
N ASP A 49 -10.57 -6.88 -15.74
CA ASP A 49 -9.48 -5.92 -15.84
C ASP A 49 -8.14 -6.55 -16.19
N THR A 50 -8.05 -7.90 -16.27
CA THR A 50 -6.78 -8.61 -16.48
C THR A 50 -6.03 -8.15 -17.73
N GLU A 51 -6.71 -8.10 -18.89
CA GLU A 51 -6.10 -7.64 -20.14
C GLU A 51 -5.77 -6.15 -20.10
N LYS A 52 -6.62 -5.35 -19.48
CA LYS A 52 -6.44 -3.92 -19.32
C LYS A 52 -5.15 -3.61 -18.54
N ILE A 53 -4.99 -4.20 -17.35
CA ILE A 53 -3.81 -3.94 -16.51
C ILE A 53 -2.54 -4.48 -17.18
N TYR A 54 -2.60 -5.62 -17.87
CA TYR A 54 -1.49 -6.15 -18.65
C TYR A 54 -1.04 -5.15 -19.72
N GLY A 55 -1.96 -4.67 -20.56
CA GLY A 55 -1.67 -3.72 -21.63
C GLY A 55 -1.16 -2.36 -21.16
N LEU A 56 -1.44 -1.96 -19.90
CA LEU A 56 -0.89 -0.72 -19.34
C LEU A 56 0.62 -0.78 -19.11
N PHE A 57 1.20 -1.99 -18.90
CA PHE A 57 2.56 -2.13 -18.43
C PHE A 57 3.47 -2.99 -19.31
N GLU A 58 2.94 -3.81 -20.23
CA GLU A 58 3.71 -4.80 -21.01
C GLU A 58 4.89 -4.22 -21.82
N ASN A 59 4.83 -2.94 -22.21
CA ASN A 59 5.87 -2.33 -23.04
C ASN A 59 7.15 -1.97 -22.26
N ASP A 60 7.02 -1.61 -20.98
CA ASP A 60 8.12 -1.05 -20.17
C ASP A 60 8.43 -1.89 -18.94
N PHE A 61 7.55 -2.86 -18.63
CA PHE A 61 7.68 -3.71 -17.46
C PHE A 61 7.56 -5.18 -17.81
N TYR A 62 8.33 -6.01 -17.14
CA TYR A 62 8.02 -7.43 -17.06
C TYR A 62 6.71 -7.59 -16.28
N ILE A 63 5.74 -8.24 -16.87
CA ILE A 63 4.42 -8.52 -16.31
C ILE A 63 3.89 -9.84 -16.87
N ASP A 64 3.13 -10.60 -16.10
CA ASP A 64 2.60 -11.90 -16.48
C ASP A 64 1.07 -11.94 -16.29
N MET A 65 0.35 -12.23 -17.37
CA MET A 65 -1.12 -12.24 -17.39
C MET A 65 -1.71 -13.34 -16.50
N ALA A 66 -1.06 -14.51 -16.43
CA ALA A 66 -1.52 -15.60 -15.59
C ALA A 66 -1.36 -15.25 -14.09
N MET A 67 -0.27 -14.59 -13.73
CA MET A 67 -0.06 -14.09 -12.37
C MET A 67 -1.10 -13.04 -11.98
N ILE A 68 -1.46 -12.11 -12.87
CA ILE A 68 -2.51 -11.12 -12.63
C ILE A 68 -3.85 -11.84 -12.35
N SER A 69 -4.26 -12.74 -13.26
CA SER A 69 -5.53 -13.46 -13.13
C SER A 69 -5.60 -14.29 -11.84
N ASP A 70 -4.52 -14.98 -11.47
CA ASP A 70 -4.45 -15.74 -10.23
C ASP A 70 -4.50 -14.83 -8.99
N ALA A 71 -3.76 -13.72 -8.99
CA ALA A 71 -3.79 -12.74 -7.91
C ALA A 71 -5.20 -12.17 -7.67
N ILE A 72 -5.90 -11.81 -8.73
CA ILE A 72 -7.29 -11.32 -8.65
C ILE A 72 -8.20 -12.38 -8.03
N LYS A 73 -8.14 -13.64 -8.52
CA LYS A 73 -8.97 -14.76 -8.02
C LYS A 73 -8.79 -15.02 -6.52
N ARG A 74 -7.57 -14.89 -6.04
CA ARG A 74 -7.21 -15.22 -4.64
C ARG A 74 -7.17 -14.01 -3.72
N HIS A 75 -7.45 -12.80 -4.20
CA HIS A 75 -7.17 -11.54 -3.49
C HIS A 75 -5.74 -11.51 -2.95
N GLY A 76 -4.80 -11.94 -3.79
CA GLY A 76 -3.37 -12.04 -3.51
C GLY A 76 -2.59 -10.82 -4.01
N MET A 77 -1.40 -11.09 -4.53
CA MET A 77 -0.54 -10.05 -5.10
C MET A 77 0.16 -10.56 -6.37
N PHE A 78 0.47 -9.64 -7.26
CA PHE A 78 1.39 -9.82 -8.38
C PHE A 78 2.38 -8.66 -8.41
N ASN A 79 3.46 -8.82 -9.12
CA ASN A 79 4.43 -7.75 -9.28
C ASN A 79 4.74 -7.48 -10.75
N ILE A 80 5.26 -6.27 -10.99
CA ILE A 80 5.87 -5.87 -12.24
C ILE A 80 7.28 -5.36 -11.98
N ILE A 81 8.17 -5.49 -12.96
CA ILE A 81 9.56 -5.07 -12.85
C ILE A 81 9.90 -4.20 -14.05
N HIS A 82 10.27 -2.94 -13.80
CA HIS A 82 10.63 -2.01 -14.86
C HIS A 82 11.93 -2.44 -15.55
N PHE A 83 11.93 -2.53 -16.88
CA PHE A 83 13.04 -3.10 -17.65
C PHE A 83 14.37 -2.35 -17.44
N GLU A 84 14.33 -1.02 -17.47
CA GLU A 84 15.56 -0.22 -17.38
C GLU A 84 16.09 -0.06 -15.95
N SER A 85 15.20 0.24 -14.99
CA SER A 85 15.60 0.58 -13.63
C SER A 85 15.61 -0.59 -12.66
N VAL A 86 15.05 -1.73 -13.09
CA VAL A 86 14.87 -2.95 -12.27
C VAL A 86 14.08 -2.69 -10.97
N PHE A 87 13.34 -1.58 -10.89
CA PHE A 87 12.43 -1.34 -9.77
C PHE A 87 11.23 -2.29 -9.85
N LYS A 88 10.93 -2.88 -8.71
CA LYS A 88 9.78 -3.76 -8.54
C LYS A 88 8.60 -2.95 -8.00
N VAL A 89 7.42 -3.19 -8.56
CA VAL A 89 6.14 -2.68 -8.05
C VAL A 89 5.28 -3.88 -7.67
N ASP A 90 4.88 -3.94 -6.41
CA ASP A 90 4.01 -4.98 -5.86
C ASP A 90 2.56 -4.49 -5.84
N PHE A 91 1.71 -5.09 -6.65
CA PHE A 91 0.28 -4.86 -6.65
C PHE A 91 -0.43 -5.83 -5.74
N ILE A 92 -1.07 -5.32 -4.72
CA ILE A 92 -1.84 -6.07 -3.72
C ILE A 92 -3.32 -5.91 -4.06
N ILE A 93 -4.00 -6.99 -4.40
CA ILE A 93 -5.43 -6.94 -4.70
C ILE A 93 -6.20 -6.61 -3.41
N ARG A 94 -7.02 -5.56 -3.45
CA ARG A 94 -7.86 -5.16 -2.31
C ARG A 94 -8.75 -6.32 -1.88
N LYS A 95 -8.69 -6.67 -0.60
CA LYS A 95 -9.56 -7.68 0.00
C LYS A 95 -10.91 -7.06 0.39
N ASP A 96 -11.96 -7.88 0.44
CA ASP A 96 -13.32 -7.45 0.74
C ASP A 96 -13.71 -7.53 2.23
N SER A 97 -12.73 -7.73 3.13
CA SER A 97 -13.01 -7.67 4.56
C SER A 97 -13.42 -6.26 5.01
N PRO A 98 -14.26 -6.12 6.05
CA PRO A 98 -14.75 -4.80 6.48
C PRO A 98 -13.64 -3.77 6.72
N TYR A 99 -12.53 -4.20 7.33
CA TYR A 99 -11.39 -3.33 7.55
C TYR A 99 -10.72 -2.89 6.23
N ARG A 100 -10.47 -3.82 5.30
CA ARG A 100 -9.79 -3.49 4.04
C ARG A 100 -10.63 -2.60 3.12
N LEU A 101 -11.94 -2.71 3.17
CA LEU A 101 -12.84 -1.79 2.50
C LEU A 101 -12.78 -0.39 3.10
N GLU A 102 -12.77 -0.29 4.44
CA GLU A 102 -12.67 0.99 5.14
C GLU A 102 -11.29 1.65 4.92
N GLU A 103 -10.20 0.90 5.05
CA GLU A 103 -8.84 1.35 4.76
C GLU A 103 -8.74 1.97 3.35
N PHE A 104 -9.26 1.26 2.33
CA PHE A 104 -9.20 1.72 0.95
C PHE A 104 -10.08 2.95 0.70
N LYS A 105 -11.24 3.03 1.33
CA LYS A 105 -12.14 4.19 1.28
C LYS A 105 -11.50 5.43 1.91
N ARG A 106 -10.75 5.27 2.99
CA ARG A 106 -10.09 6.34 3.74
C ARG A 106 -8.77 6.82 3.10
N ARG A 107 -8.33 6.21 1.97
CA ARG A 107 -7.13 6.68 1.28
C ARG A 107 -7.17 8.19 1.04
N ILE A 108 -6.05 8.83 1.20
CA ILE A 108 -5.94 10.28 1.04
C ILE A 108 -5.19 10.65 -0.23
N LYS A 109 -5.56 11.78 -0.79
CA LYS A 109 -4.92 12.36 -1.96
C LYS A 109 -3.84 13.32 -1.49
N ILE A 110 -2.64 13.20 -2.02
CA ILE A 110 -1.52 14.11 -1.77
C ILE A 110 -0.93 14.61 -3.08
N VAL A 111 -0.21 15.74 -3.03
CA VAL A 111 0.58 16.22 -4.16
C VAL A 111 2.02 15.73 -4.03
N PHE A 112 2.47 14.92 -4.98
CA PHE A 112 3.82 14.39 -5.05
C PHE A 112 4.48 14.81 -6.35
N GLU A 113 5.56 15.61 -6.28
CA GLU A 113 6.29 16.12 -7.45
C GLU A 113 5.36 16.73 -8.53
N GLY A 114 4.38 17.53 -8.08
CA GLY A 114 3.43 18.23 -8.94
C GLY A 114 2.28 17.37 -9.47
N MET A 115 2.16 16.11 -9.05
CA MET A 115 1.09 15.19 -9.43
C MET A 115 0.29 14.77 -8.21
N GLU A 116 -1.03 14.69 -8.32
CA GLU A 116 -1.88 14.09 -7.29
C GLU A 116 -1.75 12.58 -7.32
N ILE A 117 -1.57 11.96 -6.17
CA ILE A 117 -1.55 10.51 -5.98
C ILE A 117 -2.34 10.12 -4.74
N TYR A 118 -2.82 8.88 -4.70
CA TYR A 118 -3.49 8.34 -3.51
C TYR A 118 -2.52 7.53 -2.65
N ILE A 119 -2.54 7.78 -1.35
CA ILE A 119 -1.79 7.01 -0.35
C ILE A 119 -2.72 6.52 0.76
N VAL A 120 -2.35 5.44 1.42
CA VAL A 120 -3.06 4.95 2.62
C VAL A 120 -3.05 6.00 3.73
N ALA A 121 -4.14 6.18 4.46
CA ALA A 121 -4.19 7.07 5.61
C ALA A 121 -3.19 6.62 6.71
N PRO A 122 -2.65 7.55 7.52
CA PRO A 122 -1.59 7.20 8.48
C PRO A 122 -2.04 6.20 9.55
N GLU A 123 -3.29 6.28 10.03
CA GLU A 123 -3.85 5.30 10.96
C GLU A 123 -3.92 3.91 10.32
N ASP A 124 -4.35 3.85 9.07
CA ASP A 124 -4.47 2.58 8.35
C ASP A 124 -3.10 1.98 8.01
N LEU A 125 -2.10 2.82 7.75
CA LEU A 125 -0.72 2.36 7.60
C LEU A 125 -0.18 1.75 8.92
N ILE A 126 -0.45 2.39 10.05
CA ILE A 126 -0.12 1.85 11.38
C ILE A 126 -0.77 0.48 11.57
N LEU A 127 -2.08 0.38 11.36
CA LEU A 127 -2.85 -0.87 11.55
C LEU A 127 -2.37 -1.99 10.61
N SER A 128 -2.09 -1.67 9.35
CA SER A 128 -1.56 -2.65 8.40
C SER A 128 -0.18 -3.16 8.78
N LYS A 129 0.71 -2.28 9.30
CA LYS A 129 2.03 -2.68 9.82
C LYS A 129 1.91 -3.53 11.09
N LEU A 130 1.02 -3.18 12.02
CA LEU A 130 0.75 -3.99 13.22
C LEU A 130 0.19 -5.37 12.85
N PHE A 131 -0.70 -5.43 11.86
CA PHE A 131 -1.22 -6.71 11.35
C PHE A 131 -0.10 -7.58 10.78
N TRP A 132 0.82 -6.97 10.01
CA TRP A 132 1.99 -7.68 9.50
C TRP A 132 2.91 -8.20 10.61
N ILE A 133 3.17 -7.41 11.65
CA ILE A 133 3.97 -7.82 12.82
C ILE A 133 3.35 -9.03 13.52
N LYS A 134 2.02 -9.08 13.61
CA LYS A 134 1.29 -10.23 14.19
C LYS A 134 1.57 -11.52 13.42
N GLU A 135 1.62 -11.46 12.10
CA GLU A 135 1.90 -12.63 11.25
C GLU A 135 3.40 -12.98 11.24
N VAL A 136 4.26 -11.97 11.15
CA VAL A 136 5.72 -12.13 11.08
C VAL A 136 6.37 -11.06 11.96
N PRO A 137 6.94 -11.41 13.12
CA PRO A 137 7.62 -10.48 14.00
C PRO A 137 8.72 -9.69 13.26
N SER A 138 8.70 -8.36 13.37
CA SER A 138 9.63 -7.49 12.66
C SER A 138 9.93 -6.22 13.45
N GLU A 139 11.17 -6.08 13.91
CA GLU A 139 11.64 -4.86 14.56
C GLU A 139 11.60 -3.64 13.63
N LEU A 140 11.80 -3.84 12.33
CA LEU A 140 11.72 -2.77 11.34
C LEU A 140 10.30 -2.20 11.27
N GLN A 141 9.29 -3.07 11.21
CA GLN A 141 7.89 -2.64 11.21
C GLN A 141 7.50 -1.97 12.53
N MET A 142 8.02 -2.45 13.66
CA MET A 142 7.83 -1.79 14.97
C MET A 142 8.39 -0.37 14.99
N ARG A 143 9.60 -0.17 14.46
CA ARG A 143 10.22 1.16 14.31
C ARG A 143 9.43 2.06 13.38
N ASP A 144 8.94 1.52 12.26
CA ASP A 144 8.12 2.26 11.31
C ASP A 144 6.84 2.78 12.00
N VAL A 145 6.15 1.93 12.78
CA VAL A 145 4.94 2.35 13.52
C VAL A 145 5.26 3.43 14.55
N LYS A 146 6.34 3.26 15.33
CA LYS A 146 6.80 4.30 16.28
C LYS A 146 7.07 5.63 15.58
N SER A 147 7.73 5.58 14.44
CA SER A 147 8.07 6.77 13.67
C SER A 147 6.82 7.53 13.18
N ILE A 148 5.78 6.80 12.72
CA ILE A 148 4.50 7.43 12.32
C ILE A 148 3.80 8.05 13.53
N LEU A 149 3.70 7.31 14.65
CA LEU A 149 3.06 7.80 15.88
C LEU A 149 3.72 9.07 16.44
N GLN A 150 5.03 9.23 16.26
CA GLN A 150 5.79 10.39 16.70
C GLN A 150 5.70 11.58 15.73
N ALA A 151 5.68 11.31 14.43
CA ALA A 151 5.77 12.36 13.41
C ALA A 151 4.40 12.93 13.02
N VAL A 152 3.37 12.13 12.98
CA VAL A 152 2.04 12.54 12.50
C VAL A 152 1.24 13.14 13.67
N LYS A 153 0.83 14.39 13.50
CA LYS A 153 -0.06 15.08 14.45
C LYS A 153 -1.52 14.84 14.08
N GLY A 154 -2.39 14.73 15.09
CA GLY A 154 -3.83 14.63 14.87
C GLY A 154 -4.32 13.23 14.44
N LEU A 155 -3.56 12.18 14.76
CA LEU A 155 -4.04 10.80 14.58
C LEU A 155 -5.34 10.56 15.33
N ASP A 156 -6.28 9.85 14.69
CA ASP A 156 -7.52 9.40 15.32
C ASP A 156 -7.24 8.14 16.17
N PHE A 157 -6.93 8.36 17.45
CA PHE A 157 -6.67 7.27 18.39
C PHE A 157 -7.92 6.42 18.67
N THR A 158 -9.13 7.00 18.57
CA THR A 158 -10.38 6.24 18.72
C THR A 158 -10.53 5.23 17.59
N TYR A 159 -10.23 5.65 16.36
CA TYR A 159 -10.19 4.79 15.19
C TYR A 159 -9.13 3.68 15.33
N LEU A 160 -7.92 4.05 15.74
CA LEU A 160 -6.83 3.10 15.96
C LEU A 160 -7.18 2.05 17.03
N ASP A 161 -7.71 2.45 18.17
CA ASP A 161 -8.10 1.55 19.25
C ASP A 161 -9.19 0.56 18.83
N LYS A 162 -10.23 1.07 18.12
CA LYS A 162 -11.33 0.26 17.57
C LYS A 162 -10.80 -0.82 16.62
N TRP A 163 -9.98 -0.43 15.65
CA TRP A 163 -9.51 -1.37 14.63
C TRP A 163 -8.37 -2.25 15.12
N ALA A 164 -7.55 -1.79 16.07
CA ALA A 164 -6.56 -2.65 16.72
C ALA A 164 -7.21 -3.81 17.49
N GLU A 165 -8.36 -3.56 18.13
CA GLU A 165 -9.18 -4.61 18.76
C GLU A 165 -9.72 -5.59 17.70
N HIS A 166 -10.39 -5.06 16.66
CA HIS A 166 -11.01 -5.87 15.61
C HIS A 166 -10.00 -6.76 14.88
N LEU A 167 -8.79 -6.25 14.61
CA LEU A 167 -7.71 -6.97 13.94
C LEU A 167 -6.90 -7.86 14.89
N SER A 168 -7.21 -7.85 16.20
CA SER A 168 -6.49 -8.59 17.24
C SER A 168 -5.00 -8.21 17.28
N VAL A 169 -4.68 -6.93 17.15
CA VAL A 169 -3.32 -6.37 17.25
C VAL A 169 -3.14 -5.38 18.41
N LYS A 170 -4.12 -5.30 19.30
CA LYS A 170 -4.17 -4.36 20.42
C LYS A 170 -2.95 -4.45 21.35
N GLU A 171 -2.50 -5.66 21.66
CA GLU A 171 -1.37 -5.84 22.57
C GLU A 171 -0.05 -5.37 21.90
N ILE A 172 0.14 -5.66 20.63
CA ILE A 172 1.29 -5.15 19.86
C ILE A 172 1.22 -3.62 19.79
N TYR A 173 0.04 -3.06 19.56
CA TYR A 173 -0.17 -1.61 19.52
C TYR A 173 0.19 -0.93 20.83
N LYS A 174 -0.21 -1.49 21.99
CA LYS A 174 0.18 -0.99 23.32
C LYS A 174 1.70 -1.00 23.51
N GLN A 175 2.37 -2.09 23.13
CA GLN A 175 3.84 -2.21 23.23
C GLN A 175 4.56 -1.15 22.39
N VAL A 176 4.02 -0.80 21.22
CA VAL A 176 4.63 0.22 20.35
C VAL A 176 4.41 1.63 20.89
N ARG A 177 3.29 1.87 21.62
CA ARG A 177 2.98 3.17 22.23
C ARG A 177 3.72 3.44 23.54
N ALA A 178 4.14 2.39 24.22
CA ALA A 178 4.93 2.50 25.47
C ALA A 178 6.35 2.99 25.19
#